data_e7e342244fa6486aaba4a3675d424ac2
#
_entry.id   e7e342244fa6486aaba4a3675d424ac2
#
_cell.length_a   1.000
_cell.length_b   1.000
_cell.length_c   1.000
_cell.angle_alpha   90.00
_cell.angle_beta   90.00
_cell.angle_gamma   90.00
#
_symmetry.space_group_name_H-M   'P 1'
#
loop_
_entity.id
_entity.type
_entity.pdbx_description
1 polymer ?
#
loop_
_entity_poly.entity_id
_entity_poly.type
_entity_poly.pdbx_seq_one_letter_code
_entity_poly.pdbx_strand_id
1 'polypeptide(L)'
;MKRFLLAAVGLSGVGILPASGGCLAAGLPDTALDRARVLLAVQELEITLLTHPSATVALEDWCASHHMADRPVVVARKMIPTGPDPVPARVRADLGASATQPIRHRQVQLVCGTHVLSVADNWYVPDRLTADMNATLDGTDAAFGHVVAGLHFSRDRLEFTRLWSPWPGSPHDTAGVITPPAQIVRQRAVLRDARGQPFSEVVETYTDQTLSFMPARDADYAH
;
A
#
# COMPACT_ATOMS: atom_id res chain seq x y z
N MET A 1 19.61 18.83 -68.08
CA MET A 1 18.42 18.99 -67.26
C MET A 1 18.44 17.92 -66.19
N LYS A 2 18.93 18.19 -64.96
CA LYS A 2 18.99 17.24 -63.82
C LYS A 2 17.98 17.74 -62.77
N ARG A 3 16.94 16.96 -62.50
CA ARG A 3 15.94 17.24 -61.47
C ARG A 3 16.49 16.67 -60.15
N PHE A 4 16.65 17.53 -59.15
CA PHE A 4 16.92 17.15 -57.77
C PHE A 4 15.59 16.82 -57.06
N LEU A 5 15.50 15.63 -56.51
CA LEU A 5 14.46 15.24 -55.55
C LEU A 5 14.95 15.62 -54.15
N LEU A 6 14.18 16.45 -53.43
CA LEU A 6 14.32 16.67 -52.01
C LEU A 6 13.58 15.56 -51.26
N ALA A 7 14.32 14.81 -50.42
CA ALA A 7 13.75 13.89 -49.47
C ALA A 7 13.42 14.64 -48.16
N ALA A 8 12.16 14.62 -47.78
CA ALA A 8 11.70 15.16 -46.51
C ALA A 8 12.00 14.10 -45.41
N VAL A 9 12.82 14.48 -44.45
CA VAL A 9 13.07 13.69 -43.22
C VAL A 9 11.97 14.00 -42.22
N GLY A 10 11.08 13.00 -41.99
CA GLY A 10 10.07 13.08 -40.95
C GLY A 10 10.71 12.87 -39.57
N LEU A 11 10.63 13.89 -38.70
CA LEU A 11 10.93 13.76 -37.27
C LEU A 11 9.79 12.98 -36.61
N SER A 12 10.05 11.74 -36.21
CA SER A 12 9.18 10.97 -35.32
C SER A 12 9.34 11.50 -33.90
N GLY A 13 8.35 12.28 -33.44
CA GLY A 13 8.25 12.72 -32.07
C GLY A 13 7.98 11.52 -31.16
N VAL A 14 8.95 11.18 -30.32
CA VAL A 14 8.74 10.24 -29.20
C VAL A 14 7.88 10.96 -28.18
N GLY A 15 6.60 10.59 -28.14
CA GLY A 15 5.69 11.03 -27.11
C GLY A 15 6.09 10.44 -25.76
N ILE A 16 6.60 11.28 -24.87
CA ILE A 16 6.78 10.95 -23.46
C ILE A 16 5.37 10.91 -22.85
N LEU A 17 4.87 9.70 -22.55
CA LEU A 17 3.66 9.53 -21.76
C LEU A 17 3.96 10.03 -20.34
N PRO A 18 3.17 10.95 -19.78
CA PRO A 18 3.32 11.33 -18.39
C PRO A 18 3.04 10.10 -17.51
N ALA A 19 3.94 9.83 -16.56
CA ALA A 19 3.68 8.90 -15.49
C ALA A 19 2.40 9.33 -14.77
N SER A 20 1.38 8.48 -14.80
CA SER A 20 0.12 8.69 -14.09
C SER A 20 0.42 8.61 -12.59
N GLY A 21 0.84 9.73 -11.98
CA GLY A 21 0.81 9.90 -10.54
C GLY A 21 -0.64 9.76 -10.11
N GLY A 22 -0.92 8.82 -9.20
CA GLY A 22 -2.24 8.63 -8.62
C GLY A 22 -2.66 9.91 -7.90
N CYS A 23 -3.53 10.67 -8.54
CA CYS A 23 -4.23 11.79 -7.93
C CYS A 23 -5.52 11.25 -7.31
N LEU A 24 -5.88 11.73 -6.12
CA LEU A 24 -7.29 11.92 -5.80
C LEU A 24 -7.92 12.53 -7.05
N ALA A 25 -8.96 11.90 -7.60
CA ALA A 25 -9.65 12.43 -8.76
C ALA A 25 -9.98 13.92 -8.49
N ALA A 26 -9.41 14.84 -9.28
CA ALA A 26 -9.48 16.29 -9.17
C ALA A 26 -9.72 16.78 -7.72
N GLY A 27 -8.66 17.10 -6.99
CA GLY A 27 -8.57 17.36 -5.55
C GLY A 27 -9.80 17.94 -4.87
N LEU A 28 -10.11 17.42 -3.68
CA LEU A 28 -11.19 17.95 -2.84
C LEU A 28 -10.92 19.41 -2.48
N PRO A 29 -11.91 20.30 -2.54
CA PRO A 29 -11.75 21.68 -2.09
C PRO A 29 -11.25 21.75 -0.63
N ASP A 30 -10.38 22.70 -0.35
CA ASP A 30 -9.85 22.88 1.01
C ASP A 30 -10.84 23.66 1.88
N THR A 31 -11.95 22.99 2.23
CA THR A 31 -12.96 23.51 3.17
C THR A 31 -12.92 22.74 4.47
N ALA A 32 -13.42 23.35 5.55
CA ALA A 32 -13.55 22.66 6.84
C ALA A 32 -14.38 21.38 6.74
N LEU A 33 -15.43 21.39 5.92
CA LEU A 33 -16.28 20.22 5.69
C LEU A 33 -15.53 19.09 4.95
N ASP A 34 -14.78 19.43 3.91
CA ASP A 34 -14.05 18.43 3.14
C ASP A 34 -12.85 17.90 3.95
N ARG A 35 -12.18 18.73 4.73
CA ARG A 35 -11.18 18.27 5.72
C ARG A 35 -11.77 17.28 6.73
N ALA A 36 -12.98 17.56 7.26
CA ALA A 36 -13.65 16.63 8.17
C ALA A 36 -13.99 15.30 7.49
N ARG A 37 -14.49 15.32 6.25
CA ARG A 37 -14.76 14.10 5.46
C ARG A 37 -13.52 13.25 5.23
N VAL A 38 -12.41 13.90 4.84
CA VAL A 38 -11.14 13.20 4.65
C VAL A 38 -10.63 12.63 5.97
N LEU A 39 -10.74 13.36 7.08
CA LEU A 39 -10.34 12.85 8.39
C LEU A 39 -11.18 11.64 8.80
N LEU A 40 -12.50 11.67 8.57
CA LEU A 40 -13.39 10.53 8.85
C LEU A 40 -12.98 9.30 8.03
N ALA A 41 -12.67 9.47 6.73
CA ALA A 41 -12.21 8.36 5.89
C ALA A 41 -10.86 7.79 6.38
N VAL A 42 -9.91 8.63 6.80
CA VAL A 42 -8.64 8.16 7.39
C VAL A 42 -8.89 7.40 8.69
N GLN A 43 -9.79 7.90 9.56
CA GLN A 43 -10.13 7.22 10.81
C GLN A 43 -10.85 5.89 10.57
N GLU A 44 -11.73 5.81 9.58
CA GLU A 44 -12.38 4.57 9.17
C GLU A 44 -11.35 3.54 8.68
N LEU A 45 -10.39 3.96 7.85
CA LEU A 45 -9.27 3.10 7.45
C LEU A 45 -8.49 2.60 8.68
N GLU A 46 -8.15 3.49 9.61
CA GLU A 46 -7.45 3.13 10.85
C GLU A 46 -8.24 2.08 11.65
N ILE A 47 -9.53 2.28 11.85
CA ILE A 47 -10.41 1.34 12.56
C ILE A 47 -10.41 -0.01 11.83
N THR A 48 -10.59 -0.02 10.51
CA THR A 48 -10.56 -1.24 9.69
C THR A 48 -9.24 -2.00 9.90
N LEU A 49 -8.10 -1.30 9.80
CA LEU A 49 -6.78 -1.91 10.02
C LEU A 49 -6.56 -2.39 11.45
N LEU A 50 -7.14 -1.72 12.44
CA LEU A 50 -7.00 -2.05 13.86
C LEU A 50 -7.88 -3.23 14.29
N THR A 51 -9.00 -3.46 13.62
CA THR A 51 -9.97 -4.50 13.98
C THR A 51 -9.77 -5.82 13.25
N HIS A 52 -9.01 -5.83 12.14
CA HIS A 52 -8.72 -7.04 11.38
C HIS A 52 -7.38 -7.66 11.77
N PRO A 53 -7.30 -9.00 11.87
CA PRO A 53 -6.04 -9.69 12.13
C PRO A 53 -5.10 -9.70 10.91
N SER A 54 -5.67 -9.58 9.70
CA SER A 54 -4.94 -9.57 8.43
C SER A 54 -5.13 -8.25 7.70
N ALA A 55 -4.02 -7.58 7.36
CA ALA A 55 -4.08 -6.38 6.54
C ALA A 55 -4.58 -6.66 5.11
N THR A 56 -4.32 -7.86 4.58
CA THR A 56 -4.87 -8.28 3.28
C THR A 56 -6.38 -8.26 3.30
N VAL A 57 -7.00 -8.92 4.30
CA VAL A 57 -8.46 -8.97 4.47
C VAL A 57 -9.01 -7.57 4.74
N ALA A 58 -8.37 -6.80 5.62
CA ALA A 58 -8.76 -5.42 5.89
C ALA A 58 -8.81 -4.55 4.61
N LEU A 59 -7.83 -4.71 3.73
CA LEU A 59 -7.78 -3.96 2.48
C LEU A 59 -8.77 -4.49 1.43
N GLU A 60 -9.11 -5.78 1.45
CA GLU A 60 -10.18 -6.33 0.60
C GLU A 60 -11.54 -5.79 1.03
N ASP A 61 -11.83 -5.79 2.33
CA ASP A 61 -13.06 -5.22 2.89
C ASP A 61 -13.13 -3.71 2.62
N TRP A 62 -12.00 -3.00 2.73
CA TRP A 62 -11.89 -1.58 2.35
C TRP A 62 -12.21 -1.35 0.88
N CYS A 63 -11.58 -2.13 0.00
CA CYS A 63 -11.78 -2.04 -1.44
C CYS A 63 -13.24 -2.35 -1.83
N ALA A 64 -13.86 -3.35 -1.19
CA ALA A 64 -15.24 -3.75 -1.42
C ALA A 64 -16.24 -2.69 -0.95
N SER A 65 -16.08 -2.19 0.29
CA SER A 65 -17.01 -1.23 0.89
C SER A 65 -17.01 0.11 0.17
N HIS A 66 -15.87 0.50 -0.41
CA HIS A 66 -15.74 1.74 -1.17
C HIS A 66 -15.81 1.56 -2.69
N HIS A 67 -16.18 0.36 -3.18
CA HIS A 67 -16.37 0.07 -4.62
C HIS A 67 -15.16 0.47 -5.49
N MET A 68 -13.93 0.24 -4.97
CA MET A 68 -12.70 0.69 -5.63
C MET A 68 -12.30 -0.18 -6.83
N ALA A 69 -12.88 -1.39 -6.94
CA ALA A 69 -12.67 -2.29 -8.08
C ALA A 69 -13.88 -3.23 -8.26
N ASP A 70 -14.12 -3.69 -9.49
CA ASP A 70 -15.19 -4.67 -9.79
C ASP A 70 -14.98 -5.99 -9.05
N ARG A 71 -13.72 -6.36 -8.82
CA ARG A 71 -13.32 -7.50 -8.00
C ARG A 71 -12.44 -7.00 -6.87
N PRO A 72 -12.96 -6.92 -5.63
CA PRO A 72 -12.24 -6.41 -4.49
C PRO A 72 -11.27 -7.46 -3.89
N VAL A 73 -10.35 -7.95 -4.74
CA VAL A 73 -9.30 -8.90 -4.35
C VAL A 73 -7.97 -8.15 -4.31
N VAL A 74 -7.23 -8.35 -3.22
CA VAL A 74 -5.88 -7.76 -3.07
C VAL A 74 -4.82 -8.72 -3.56
N VAL A 75 -4.04 -8.26 -4.53
CA VAL A 75 -2.86 -8.96 -5.03
C VAL A 75 -1.58 -8.29 -4.53
N ALA A 76 -0.52 -9.10 -4.36
CA ALA A 76 0.77 -8.64 -3.89
C ALA A 76 1.76 -8.52 -5.06
N ARG A 77 1.82 -7.36 -5.71
CA ARG A 77 2.79 -7.09 -6.77
C ARG A 77 4.19 -6.98 -6.15
N LYS A 78 5.07 -7.91 -6.50
CA LYS A 78 6.44 -7.94 -5.98
C LYS A 78 7.24 -6.73 -6.46
N MET A 79 8.02 -6.15 -5.55
CA MET A 79 9.00 -5.12 -5.86
C MET A 79 10.38 -5.76 -5.94
N ILE A 80 11.19 -5.33 -6.90
CA ILE A 80 12.57 -5.82 -7.04
C ILE A 80 13.46 -4.89 -6.21
N PRO A 81 14.20 -5.42 -5.22
CA PRO A 81 15.17 -4.62 -4.47
C PRO A 81 16.22 -4.00 -5.41
N THR A 82 16.54 -2.73 -5.20
CA THR A 82 17.52 -2.00 -6.03
C THR A 82 18.94 -2.05 -5.46
N GLY A 83 19.15 -2.79 -4.36
CA GLY A 83 20.47 -2.86 -3.69
C GLY A 83 20.53 -3.94 -2.61
N PRO A 84 21.59 -3.94 -1.78
CA PRO A 84 21.71 -4.84 -0.65
C PRO A 84 20.52 -4.68 0.30
N ASP A 85 19.96 -5.80 0.73
CA ASP A 85 18.76 -5.87 1.55
C ASP A 85 19.06 -6.66 2.83
N PRO A 86 19.86 -6.11 3.75
CA PRO A 86 20.19 -6.78 5.00
C PRO A 86 18.98 -6.82 5.94
N VAL A 87 18.77 -7.97 6.57
CA VAL A 87 17.73 -8.11 7.60
C VAL A 87 18.06 -7.19 8.78
N PRO A 88 17.20 -6.24 9.14
CA PRO A 88 17.43 -5.36 10.29
C PRO A 88 17.59 -6.17 11.59
N ALA A 89 18.51 -5.77 12.46
CA ALA A 89 18.77 -6.45 13.71
C ALA A 89 17.50 -6.58 14.58
N ARG A 90 16.64 -5.55 14.59
CA ARG A 90 15.36 -5.57 15.31
C ARG A 90 14.43 -6.68 14.81
N VAL A 91 14.37 -6.92 13.50
CA VAL A 91 13.52 -7.97 12.89
C VAL A 91 13.94 -9.35 13.43
N ARG A 92 15.25 -9.61 13.50
CA ARG A 92 15.78 -10.85 14.04
C ARG A 92 15.42 -11.04 15.52
N ALA A 93 15.49 -9.96 16.30
CA ALA A 93 15.12 -9.96 17.71
C ALA A 93 13.60 -10.20 17.89
N ASP A 94 12.76 -9.46 17.15
CA ASP A 94 11.30 -9.55 17.23
C ASP A 94 10.79 -10.93 16.80
N LEU A 95 11.47 -11.57 15.84
CA LEU A 95 11.17 -12.95 15.42
C LEU A 95 11.78 -14.01 16.35
N GLY A 96 12.64 -13.65 17.31
CA GLY A 96 13.37 -14.62 18.11
C GLY A 96 14.17 -15.60 17.24
N ALA A 97 14.76 -15.10 16.16
CA ALA A 97 15.53 -15.89 15.22
C ALA A 97 17.03 -15.87 15.60
N SER A 98 17.67 -17.05 15.61
CA SER A 98 19.12 -17.14 15.87
C SER A 98 19.93 -16.41 14.78
N ALA A 99 21.21 -16.15 15.07
CA ALA A 99 22.11 -15.46 14.14
C ALA A 99 22.20 -16.19 12.76
N THR A 100 22.09 -17.50 12.77
CA THR A 100 22.23 -18.36 11.58
C THR A 100 20.90 -18.73 10.93
N GLN A 101 19.77 -18.47 11.59
CA GLN A 101 18.46 -18.83 11.05
C GLN A 101 18.13 -17.95 9.84
N PRO A 102 17.78 -18.55 8.70
CA PRO A 102 17.38 -17.79 7.50
C PRO A 102 16.15 -16.93 7.77
N ILE A 103 16.19 -15.69 7.32
CA ILE A 103 15.03 -14.79 7.24
C ILE A 103 14.97 -14.32 5.80
N ARG A 104 13.80 -14.47 5.18
CA ARG A 104 13.53 -13.93 3.86
C ARG A 104 12.85 -12.57 3.99
N HIS A 105 13.18 -11.67 3.08
CA HIS A 105 12.50 -10.40 2.89
C HIS A 105 11.70 -10.41 1.59
N ARG A 106 10.52 -9.85 1.66
CA ARG A 106 9.63 -9.68 0.52
C ARG A 106 9.03 -8.28 0.59
N GLN A 107 9.35 -7.45 -0.40
CA GLN A 107 8.74 -6.12 -0.55
C GLN A 107 7.66 -6.20 -1.64
N VAL A 108 6.46 -5.71 -1.33
CA VAL A 108 5.31 -5.78 -2.23
C VAL A 108 4.47 -4.51 -2.17
N GLN A 109 3.76 -4.26 -3.27
CA GLN A 109 2.59 -3.39 -3.30
C GLN A 109 1.34 -4.25 -3.13
N LEU A 110 0.48 -3.92 -2.18
CA LEU A 110 -0.85 -4.50 -2.06
C LEU A 110 -1.80 -3.68 -2.92
N VAL A 111 -2.34 -4.32 -3.97
CA VAL A 111 -3.07 -3.65 -5.05
C VAL A 111 -4.48 -4.21 -5.13
N CYS A 112 -5.49 -3.34 -5.13
CA CYS A 112 -6.87 -3.66 -5.47
C CYS A 112 -7.27 -2.94 -6.76
N GLY A 113 -7.63 -3.70 -7.80
CA GLY A 113 -7.84 -3.14 -9.12
C GLY A 113 -6.59 -2.43 -9.65
N THR A 114 -6.67 -1.11 -9.83
CA THR A 114 -5.55 -0.25 -10.23
C THR A 114 -4.92 0.50 -9.05
N HIS A 115 -5.51 0.41 -7.85
CA HIS A 115 -5.12 1.19 -6.69
C HIS A 115 -4.05 0.47 -5.87
N VAL A 116 -2.89 1.10 -5.68
CA VAL A 116 -1.86 0.64 -4.74
C VAL A 116 -2.25 1.10 -3.35
N LEU A 117 -2.88 0.23 -2.56
CA LEU A 117 -3.40 0.58 -1.24
C LEU A 117 -2.32 0.62 -0.17
N SER A 118 -1.28 -0.21 -0.31
CA SER A 118 -0.17 -0.28 0.65
C SER A 118 1.12 -0.71 -0.03
N VAL A 119 2.24 -0.25 0.53
CA VAL A 119 3.58 -0.82 0.31
C VAL A 119 3.97 -1.54 1.60
N ALA A 120 4.36 -2.81 1.48
CA ALA A 120 4.66 -3.65 2.62
C ALA A 120 6.04 -4.30 2.51
N ASP A 121 6.80 -4.18 3.59
CA ASP A 121 7.99 -4.98 3.88
C ASP A 121 7.57 -6.15 4.77
N ASN A 122 7.89 -7.37 4.35
CA ASN A 122 7.57 -8.58 5.08
C ASN A 122 8.82 -9.44 5.22
N TRP A 123 9.31 -9.54 6.46
CA TRP A 123 10.38 -10.47 6.84
C TRP A 123 9.77 -11.69 7.50
N TYR A 124 10.14 -12.89 7.05
CA TYR A 124 9.61 -14.14 7.61
C TYR A 124 10.67 -15.23 7.69
N VAL A 125 10.46 -16.17 8.59
CA VAL A 125 11.31 -17.33 8.78
C VAL A 125 10.74 -18.49 7.97
N PRO A 126 11.36 -18.92 6.84
CA PRO A 126 10.81 -19.95 5.97
C PRO A 126 10.53 -21.28 6.68
N ASP A 127 11.37 -21.66 7.64
CA ASP A 127 11.21 -22.91 8.39
C ASP A 127 9.98 -22.93 9.32
N ARG A 128 9.33 -21.78 9.52
CA ARG A 128 8.10 -21.62 10.32
C ARG A 128 6.84 -21.59 9.44
N LEU A 129 7.01 -21.79 8.14
CA LEU A 129 5.97 -21.91 7.13
C LEU A 129 6.00 -23.32 6.52
N THR A 130 4.91 -23.77 5.92
CA THR A 130 4.92 -25.04 5.18
C THR A 130 5.68 -24.88 3.87
N ALA A 131 6.07 -26.01 3.26
CA ALA A 131 6.71 -26.00 1.95
C ALA A 131 5.80 -25.36 0.88
N ASP A 132 4.50 -25.68 0.91
CA ASP A 132 3.52 -25.12 -0.03
C ASP A 132 3.33 -23.62 0.13
N MET A 133 3.33 -23.11 1.39
CA MET A 133 3.29 -21.67 1.66
C MET A 133 4.52 -20.97 1.07
N ASN A 134 5.71 -21.51 1.30
CA ASN A 134 6.94 -20.96 0.73
C ASN A 134 6.90 -20.98 -0.81
N ALA A 135 6.50 -22.10 -1.43
CA ALA A 135 6.38 -22.22 -2.88
C ALA A 135 5.37 -21.20 -3.47
N THR A 136 4.23 -21.00 -2.79
CA THR A 136 3.22 -20.04 -3.22
C THR A 136 3.74 -18.60 -3.13
N LEU A 137 4.44 -18.25 -2.05
CA LEU A 137 5.06 -16.92 -1.89
C LEU A 137 6.14 -16.64 -2.93
N ASP A 138 6.89 -17.67 -3.33
CA ASP A 138 7.95 -17.54 -4.33
C ASP A 138 7.38 -17.48 -5.76
N GLY A 139 6.36 -18.26 -6.06
CA GLY A 139 5.87 -18.49 -7.44
C GLY A 139 4.70 -17.62 -7.87
N THR A 140 4.01 -16.92 -6.93
CA THR A 140 2.76 -16.22 -7.25
C THR A 140 2.72 -14.79 -6.70
N ASP A 141 1.69 -14.04 -7.11
CA ASP A 141 1.34 -12.73 -6.57
C ASP A 141 0.30 -12.81 -5.44
N ALA A 142 0.16 -13.98 -4.81
CA ALA A 142 -0.72 -14.14 -3.67
C ALA A 142 -0.28 -13.25 -2.50
N ALA A 143 -1.26 -12.58 -1.88
CA ALA A 143 -1.00 -11.76 -0.71
C ALA A 143 -0.62 -12.64 0.49
N PHE A 144 0.35 -12.18 1.29
CA PHE A 144 0.93 -12.97 2.39
C PHE A 144 -0.14 -13.46 3.38
N GLY A 145 -1.08 -12.58 3.76
CA GLY A 145 -2.14 -12.93 4.70
C GLY A 145 -3.01 -14.10 4.25
N HIS A 146 -3.28 -14.24 2.95
CA HIS A 146 -4.00 -15.40 2.41
C HIS A 146 -3.17 -16.67 2.46
N VAL A 147 -1.89 -16.58 2.07
CA VAL A 147 -1.00 -17.75 2.04
C VAL A 147 -0.85 -18.36 3.43
N VAL A 148 -0.70 -17.53 4.47
CA VAL A 148 -0.46 -17.99 5.85
C VAL A 148 -1.74 -18.14 6.68
N ALA A 149 -2.92 -17.96 6.11
CA ALA A 149 -4.21 -18.06 6.82
C ALA A 149 -4.37 -19.39 7.58
N GLY A 150 -3.87 -20.49 7.00
CA GLY A 150 -3.90 -21.82 7.65
C GLY A 150 -3.08 -21.94 8.93
N LEU A 151 -2.23 -20.97 9.26
CA LEU A 151 -1.52 -20.92 10.53
C LEU A 151 -2.39 -20.38 11.69
N HIS A 152 -3.62 -19.91 11.39
CA HIS A 152 -4.53 -19.29 12.38
C HIS A 152 -3.84 -18.22 13.21
N PHE A 153 -3.12 -17.34 12.54
CA PHE A 153 -2.22 -16.41 13.18
C PHE A 153 -2.92 -15.28 13.93
N SER A 154 -2.25 -14.82 14.97
CA SER A 154 -2.53 -13.55 15.64
C SER A 154 -1.55 -12.47 15.20
N ARG A 155 -1.92 -11.21 15.42
CA ARG A 155 -1.12 -10.05 15.06
C ARG A 155 -0.80 -9.22 16.31
N ASP A 156 0.46 -9.25 16.73
CA ASP A 156 0.97 -8.37 17.77
C ASP A 156 1.40 -7.05 17.16
N ARG A 157 0.56 -6.03 17.32
CA ARG A 157 0.84 -4.70 16.79
C ARG A 157 1.88 -4.00 17.66
N LEU A 158 3.03 -3.68 17.07
CA LEU A 158 4.16 -3.03 17.74
C LEU A 158 4.14 -1.51 17.57
N GLU A 159 3.61 -1.05 16.42
CA GLU A 159 3.54 0.37 16.08
C GLU A 159 2.33 0.62 15.19
N PHE A 160 1.66 1.76 15.43
CA PHE A 160 0.62 2.27 14.55
C PHE A 160 0.70 3.80 14.56
N THR A 161 0.95 4.40 13.39
CA THR A 161 1.20 5.83 13.28
C THR A 161 0.40 6.42 12.14
N ARG A 162 -0.40 7.44 12.44
CA ARG A 162 -0.95 8.33 11.43
C ARG A 162 0.15 9.27 10.95
N LEU A 163 0.56 9.16 9.69
CA LEU A 163 1.63 9.96 9.10
C LEU A 163 1.13 11.32 8.61
N TRP A 164 -0.19 11.41 8.34
CA TRP A 164 -0.80 12.61 7.82
C TRP A 164 -2.21 12.83 8.37
N SER A 165 -2.59 14.10 8.48
CA SER A 165 -3.95 14.53 8.81
C SER A 165 -4.31 15.75 7.95
N PRO A 166 -5.57 15.86 7.49
CA PRO A 166 -6.04 17.07 6.81
C PRO A 166 -6.12 18.29 7.74
N TRP A 167 -5.95 18.09 9.05
CA TRP A 167 -5.85 19.14 10.07
C TRP A 167 -4.43 19.15 10.62
N PRO A 168 -3.44 19.72 9.91
CA PRO A 168 -2.11 19.93 10.49
C PRO A 168 -2.18 20.96 11.61
N GLY A 169 -1.27 20.88 12.56
CA GLY A 169 -1.19 21.83 13.69
C GLY A 169 -0.84 23.27 13.33
N SER A 170 -0.71 23.58 12.05
CA SER A 170 -0.53 24.92 11.49
C SER A 170 -1.61 25.21 10.46
N PRO A 171 -2.12 26.43 10.36
CA PRO A 171 -3.00 26.81 9.28
C PRO A 171 -2.21 26.70 7.97
N HIS A 172 -2.53 25.72 7.17
CA HIS A 172 -2.05 25.62 5.79
C HIS A 172 -3.15 26.15 4.89
N ASP A 173 -2.98 27.34 4.41
CA ASP A 173 -3.61 27.79 3.18
C ASP A 173 -2.92 27.02 2.03
N THR A 174 -3.33 25.78 1.86
CA THR A 174 -3.05 25.09 0.61
C THR A 174 -3.92 25.76 -0.44
N ALA A 175 -3.42 25.91 -1.64
CA ALA A 175 -4.03 26.62 -2.75
C ALA A 175 -5.44 26.11 -3.16
N GLY A 176 -6.37 26.03 -2.25
CA GLY A 176 -7.77 25.65 -2.46
C GLY A 176 -8.06 24.16 -2.61
N VAL A 177 -7.07 23.26 -2.46
CA VAL A 177 -7.23 21.82 -2.68
C VAL A 177 -6.52 21.00 -1.59
N ILE A 178 -7.20 19.99 -1.04
CA ILE A 178 -6.61 19.02 -0.12
C ILE A 178 -5.80 18.00 -0.93
N THR A 179 -4.49 17.92 -0.68
CA THR A 179 -3.59 16.96 -1.33
C THR A 179 -2.93 16.08 -0.28
N PRO A 180 -3.40 14.83 -0.06
CA PRO A 180 -2.71 13.90 0.81
C PRO A 180 -1.32 13.57 0.25
N PRO A 181 -0.30 13.38 1.10
CA PRO A 181 0.99 12.84 0.66
C PRO A 181 0.85 11.35 0.30
N ALA A 182 1.82 10.83 -0.44
CA ALA A 182 1.82 9.43 -0.88
C ALA A 182 1.71 8.39 0.25
N GLN A 183 1.95 8.79 1.52
CA GLN A 183 1.92 7.91 2.69
C GLN A 183 1.08 8.56 3.79
N ILE A 184 0.03 7.89 4.23
CA ILE A 184 -0.93 8.47 5.19
C ILE A 184 -0.99 7.75 6.54
N VAL A 185 -0.77 6.44 6.56
CA VAL A 185 -0.75 5.62 7.78
C VAL A 185 0.36 4.59 7.67
N ARG A 186 0.98 4.23 8.78
CA ARG A 186 1.99 3.17 8.87
C ARG A 186 1.73 2.30 10.08
N GLN A 187 1.93 1.00 9.92
CA GLN A 187 1.92 0.06 11.05
C GLN A 187 3.05 -0.95 10.94
N ARG A 188 3.45 -1.47 12.12
CA ARG A 188 4.41 -2.55 12.28
C ARG A 188 3.82 -3.60 13.21
N ALA A 189 3.94 -4.87 12.84
CA ALA A 189 3.43 -5.96 13.63
C ALA A 189 4.28 -7.22 13.48
N VAL A 190 4.25 -8.07 14.51
CA VAL A 190 4.73 -9.45 14.46
C VAL A 190 3.54 -10.39 14.35
N LEU A 191 3.60 -11.32 13.42
CA LEU A 191 2.61 -12.36 13.24
C LEU A 191 3.06 -13.62 13.99
N ARG A 192 2.15 -14.20 14.79
CA ARG A 192 2.39 -15.41 15.55
C ARG A 192 1.43 -16.51 15.14
N ASP A 193 1.93 -17.74 15.04
CA ASP A 193 1.09 -18.90 14.78
C ASP A 193 0.16 -19.21 15.97
N ALA A 194 -0.71 -20.21 15.82
CA ALA A 194 -1.63 -20.65 16.88
C ALA A 194 -0.96 -21.09 18.18
N ARG A 195 0.34 -21.35 18.16
CA ARG A 195 1.16 -21.71 19.36
C ARG A 195 1.87 -20.49 19.96
N GLY A 196 1.67 -19.31 19.38
CA GLY A 196 2.30 -18.06 19.81
C GLY A 196 3.74 -17.89 19.28
N GLN A 197 4.22 -18.77 18.36
CA GLN A 197 5.53 -18.64 17.77
C GLN A 197 5.54 -17.51 16.74
N PRO A 198 6.43 -16.50 16.85
CA PRO A 198 6.55 -15.46 15.84
C PRO A 198 7.10 -16.07 14.54
N PHE A 199 6.51 -15.79 13.39
CA PHE A 199 6.97 -16.32 12.11
C PHE A 199 7.22 -15.23 11.07
N SER A 200 6.61 -14.05 11.23
CA SER A 200 6.80 -12.93 10.33
C SER A 200 6.73 -11.59 11.07
N GLU A 201 7.53 -10.61 10.64
CA GLU A 201 7.36 -9.20 10.95
C GLU A 201 6.96 -8.46 9.68
N VAL A 202 5.94 -7.61 9.78
CA VAL A 202 5.45 -6.79 8.67
C VAL A 202 5.53 -5.32 9.02
N VAL A 203 5.95 -4.50 8.05
CA VAL A 203 5.82 -3.05 8.08
C VAL A 203 4.98 -2.66 6.87
N GLU A 204 3.84 -2.04 7.10
CA GLU A 204 2.89 -1.67 6.07
C GLU A 204 2.69 -0.16 6.09
N THR A 205 2.88 0.47 4.93
CA THR A 205 2.65 1.90 4.73
C THR A 205 1.51 2.07 3.74
N TYR A 206 0.39 2.62 4.22
CA TYR A 206 -0.82 2.83 3.44
C TYR A 206 -0.73 4.14 2.69
N THR A 207 -1.18 4.11 1.45
CA THR A 207 -1.02 5.22 0.50
C THR A 207 -2.25 6.11 0.45
N ASP A 208 -2.11 7.28 -0.16
CA ASP A 208 -3.19 8.19 -0.51
C ASP A 208 -4.25 7.54 -1.42
N GLN A 209 -3.87 6.48 -2.17
CA GLN A 209 -4.81 5.76 -3.04
C GLN A 209 -5.90 5.01 -2.26
N THR A 210 -5.74 4.79 -0.96
CA THR A 210 -6.84 4.30 -0.11
C THR A 210 -8.00 5.30 -0.02
N LEU A 211 -7.78 6.56 -0.37
CA LEU A 211 -8.79 7.62 -0.38
C LEU A 211 -9.33 7.94 -1.78
N SER A 212 -8.91 7.20 -2.82
CA SER A 212 -9.26 7.49 -4.22
C SER A 212 -10.75 7.31 -4.58
N PHE A 213 -11.53 6.66 -3.69
CA PHE A 213 -12.99 6.55 -3.82
C PHE A 213 -13.72 7.86 -3.51
N MET A 214 -13.06 8.82 -2.86
CA MET A 214 -13.67 10.09 -2.51
C MET A 214 -13.87 10.93 -3.78
N PRO A 215 -15.13 11.29 -4.15
CA PRO A 215 -15.36 12.05 -5.36
C PRO A 215 -14.78 13.45 -5.22
N ALA A 216 -14.21 13.96 -6.31
CA ALA A 216 -14.09 15.39 -6.47
C ALA A 216 -15.50 16.00 -6.40
N ARG A 217 -15.66 17.10 -5.70
CA ARG A 217 -16.95 17.81 -5.68
C ARG A 217 -17.17 18.37 -7.08
N ASP A 218 -18.28 17.98 -7.71
CA ASP A 218 -18.75 18.66 -8.89
C ASP A 218 -18.97 20.14 -8.53
N ALA A 219 -18.51 21.04 -9.39
CA ALA A 219 -18.57 22.50 -9.18
C ALA A 219 -20.01 23.05 -9.09
N ASP A 220 -21.02 22.20 -9.20
CA ASP A 220 -22.44 22.55 -9.31
C ASP A 220 -23.17 22.84 -7.98
N TYR A 221 -22.49 22.78 -6.82
CA TYR A 221 -23.06 23.10 -5.50
C TYR A 221 -22.60 24.45 -4.93
N ALA A 222 -22.16 25.37 -5.75
CA ALA A 222 -21.88 26.75 -5.34
C ALA A 222 -23.14 27.63 -5.58
N HIS A 223 -24.18 27.41 -4.79
CA HIS A 223 -25.32 28.35 -4.69
C HIS A 223 -25.64 28.64 -3.22
#